data_7c1e39463f29aa9d591290b5724cbb45
#
_entry.id   7c1e39463f29aa9d591290b5724cbb45
#
_cell.length_a   1.000
_cell.length_b   1.000
_cell.length_c   1.000
_cell.angle_alpha   90.00
_cell.angle_beta   90.00
_cell.angle_gamma   90.00
#
_symmetry.space_group_name_H-M   'P 1'
#
loop_
_entity.id
_entity.type
_entity.pdbx_description
1 polymer ?
#
loop_
_entity_poly.entity_id
_entity_poly.type
_entity_poly.pdbx_seq_one_letter_code
_entity_poly.pdbx_strand_id
1 'polypeptide(L)'
;LGALLCPFFIGAAMKAGNAVPMLVLASCGFLLWLTFCVTPAETKAMKKDRSIDKGFLKSKKFWLLTGLLFCQNAAETSVTGWMVTYFKGNGIISGSLSPYTVTVMWGATLIARLLIAFVIPIKNSYSAMIKMGIGCIIFYLGLMMAGTQTAAILLLFAFAFAMAGMNPTAVASAGRMTSAASMGI
;
A
#
# COMPACT_ATOMS: atom_id res chain seq x y z
N LEU A 1 -3.83 -0.87 -9.01
CA LEU A 1 -4.36 -0.09 -10.13
C LEU A 1 -5.42 0.92 -9.67
N GLY A 2 -6.41 0.54 -8.86
CA GLY A 2 -7.46 1.44 -8.39
C GLY A 2 -6.93 2.70 -7.71
N ALA A 3 -6.03 2.56 -6.75
CA ALA A 3 -5.43 3.69 -6.04
C ALA A 3 -4.58 4.61 -6.94
N LEU A 4 -3.98 4.08 -8.00
CA LEU A 4 -3.23 4.85 -8.99
C LEU A 4 -4.15 5.72 -9.86
N LEU A 5 -5.28 5.15 -10.29
CA LEU A 5 -6.21 5.81 -11.22
C LEU A 5 -7.21 6.73 -10.51
N CYS A 6 -7.49 6.48 -9.22
CA CYS A 6 -8.48 7.20 -8.44
C CYS A 6 -8.32 8.74 -8.48
N PRO A 7 -7.11 9.34 -8.32
CA PRO A 7 -6.94 10.79 -8.38
C PRO A 7 -7.33 11.40 -9.74
N PHE A 8 -7.09 10.68 -10.84
CA PHE A 8 -7.49 11.13 -12.18
C PHE A 8 -9.01 11.11 -12.35
N PHE A 9 -9.66 10.03 -11.91
CA PHE A 9 -11.12 9.93 -11.93
C PHE A 9 -11.79 10.99 -11.06
N ILE A 10 -11.26 11.20 -9.85
CA ILE A 10 -11.78 12.24 -8.95
C ILE A 10 -11.58 13.62 -9.59
N GLY A 11 -10.39 13.92 -10.09
CA GLY A 11 -10.09 15.20 -10.73
C GLY A 11 -10.98 15.50 -11.96
N ALA A 12 -11.27 14.48 -12.77
CA ALA A 12 -12.18 14.61 -13.90
C ALA A 12 -13.65 14.80 -13.47
N ALA A 13 -14.10 14.00 -12.48
CA ALA A 13 -15.46 14.02 -12.01
C ALA A 13 -15.82 15.26 -11.18
N MET A 14 -14.85 15.86 -10.48
CA MET A 14 -15.03 17.13 -9.77
C MET A 14 -15.39 18.31 -10.70
N LYS A 15 -15.01 18.25 -11.97
CA LYS A 15 -15.41 19.25 -12.95
C LYS A 15 -16.93 19.26 -13.19
N ALA A 16 -17.60 18.14 -12.97
CA ALA A 16 -19.07 18.01 -13.11
C ALA A 16 -19.83 18.31 -11.81
N GLY A 17 -19.14 18.40 -10.67
CA GLY A 17 -19.70 18.72 -9.37
C GLY A 17 -19.03 17.96 -8.23
N ASN A 18 -18.97 18.54 -7.04
CA ASN A 18 -18.26 17.97 -5.89
C ASN A 18 -18.82 16.62 -5.40
N ALA A 19 -20.09 16.34 -5.61
CA ALA A 19 -20.72 15.08 -5.22
C ALA A 19 -20.53 13.96 -6.27
N VAL A 20 -20.21 14.29 -7.52
CA VAL A 20 -20.15 13.34 -8.63
C VAL A 20 -19.12 12.22 -8.40
N PRO A 21 -17.89 12.48 -7.91
CA PRO A 21 -16.94 11.41 -7.63
C PRO A 21 -17.48 10.37 -6.65
N MET A 22 -18.17 10.81 -5.60
CA MET A 22 -18.73 9.91 -4.58
C MET A 22 -19.85 9.05 -5.15
N LEU A 23 -20.72 9.64 -5.97
CA LEU A 23 -21.82 8.91 -6.63
C LEU A 23 -21.28 7.87 -7.61
N VAL A 24 -20.26 8.21 -8.40
CA VAL A 24 -19.63 7.26 -9.33
C VAL A 24 -18.99 6.09 -8.59
N LEU A 25 -18.22 6.36 -7.53
CA LEU A 25 -17.61 5.30 -6.73
C LEU A 25 -18.64 4.41 -6.05
N ALA A 26 -19.71 5.00 -5.51
CA ALA A 26 -20.82 4.25 -4.90
C ALA A 26 -21.54 3.37 -5.93
N SER A 27 -21.80 3.89 -7.14
CA SER A 27 -22.42 3.14 -8.23
C SER A 27 -21.54 1.97 -8.69
N CYS A 28 -20.24 2.18 -8.85
CA CYS A 28 -19.28 1.11 -9.17
C CYS A 28 -19.25 0.03 -8.08
N GLY A 29 -19.22 0.44 -6.81
CA GLY A 29 -19.26 -0.49 -5.68
C GLY A 29 -20.54 -1.32 -5.66
N PHE A 30 -21.69 -0.68 -5.92
CA PHE A 30 -22.98 -1.35 -5.98
C PHE A 30 -23.06 -2.34 -7.15
N LEU A 31 -22.57 -1.98 -8.34
CA LEU A 31 -22.51 -2.88 -9.48
C LEU A 31 -21.62 -4.09 -9.22
N LEU A 32 -20.44 -3.89 -8.61
CA LEU A 32 -19.56 -4.98 -8.21
C LEU A 32 -20.25 -5.90 -7.19
N TRP A 33 -20.93 -5.35 -6.21
CA TRP A 33 -21.71 -6.14 -5.24
C TRP A 33 -22.78 -6.97 -5.94
N LEU A 34 -23.55 -6.39 -6.89
CA LEU A 34 -24.54 -7.13 -7.68
C LEU A 34 -23.91 -8.26 -8.48
N THR A 35 -22.75 -8.04 -9.11
CA THR A 35 -22.06 -9.11 -9.86
C THR A 35 -21.65 -10.26 -8.94
N PHE A 36 -21.21 -9.97 -7.72
CA PHE A 36 -20.90 -11.00 -6.72
C PHE A 36 -22.15 -11.76 -6.25
N CYS A 37 -23.31 -11.12 -6.17
CA CYS A 37 -24.56 -11.79 -5.81
C CYS A 37 -25.07 -12.73 -6.91
N VAL A 38 -24.83 -12.39 -8.18
CA VAL A 38 -25.34 -13.14 -9.35
C VAL A 38 -24.36 -14.23 -9.81
N THR A 39 -23.04 -14.02 -9.63
CA THR A 39 -22.05 -15.05 -9.99
C THR A 39 -21.92 -16.05 -8.84
N PRO A 40 -22.32 -17.32 -9.01
CA PRO A 40 -22.05 -18.34 -8.01
C PRO A 40 -20.54 -18.50 -7.89
N ALA A 41 -19.96 -18.03 -6.81
CA ALA A 41 -18.59 -18.36 -6.47
C ALA A 41 -18.54 -19.87 -6.28
N GLU A 42 -17.92 -20.61 -7.21
CA GLU A 42 -17.53 -21.99 -6.96
C GLU A 42 -16.51 -21.99 -5.81
N THR A 43 -17.02 -21.89 -4.59
CA THR A 43 -16.27 -22.25 -3.42
C THR A 43 -16.06 -23.76 -3.48
N LYS A 44 -15.01 -24.21 -4.15
CA LYS A 44 -14.42 -25.50 -3.81
C LYS A 44 -14.14 -25.41 -2.33
N ALA A 45 -15.04 -25.98 -1.54
CA ALA A 45 -14.86 -26.09 -0.13
C ALA A 45 -13.57 -26.90 0.09
N MET A 46 -12.45 -26.21 0.23
CA MET A 46 -11.26 -26.80 0.80
C MET A 46 -11.71 -27.37 2.14
N LYS A 47 -11.64 -28.70 2.28
CA LYS A 47 -11.91 -29.37 3.56
C LYS A 47 -11.08 -28.64 4.60
N LYS A 48 -11.76 -27.81 5.36
CA LYS A 48 -11.17 -26.96 6.38
C LYS A 48 -10.86 -27.87 7.55
N ASP A 49 -9.62 -28.33 7.61
CA ASP A 49 -9.12 -28.91 8.86
C ASP A 49 -9.15 -27.77 9.88
N ARG A 50 -10.21 -27.76 10.72
CA ARG A 50 -10.56 -26.66 11.62
C ARG A 50 -9.70 -26.63 12.89
N SER A 51 -8.60 -27.34 12.94
CA SER A 51 -7.65 -27.18 14.05
C SER A 51 -6.84 -25.90 13.85
N ILE A 52 -7.37 -24.78 14.36
CA ILE A 52 -6.59 -23.55 14.45
C ILE A 52 -5.47 -23.81 15.45
N ASP A 53 -4.29 -24.11 14.94
CA ASP A 53 -3.10 -24.18 15.80
C ASP A 53 -2.79 -22.77 16.31
N LYS A 54 -3.14 -22.50 17.58
CA LYS A 54 -2.86 -21.22 18.26
C LYS A 54 -1.39 -21.09 18.70
N GLY A 55 -0.56 -22.08 18.41
CA GLY A 55 0.86 -22.08 18.81
C GLY A 55 1.65 -20.90 18.24
N PHE A 56 1.26 -20.37 17.06
CA PHE A 56 1.91 -19.21 16.45
C PHE A 56 1.79 -17.93 17.30
N LEU A 57 0.74 -17.77 18.12
CA LEU A 57 0.57 -16.63 19.02
C LEU A 57 1.64 -16.54 20.11
N LYS A 58 2.31 -17.65 20.42
CA LYS A 58 3.44 -17.67 21.37
C LYS A 58 4.78 -17.31 20.72
N SER A 59 4.83 -17.19 19.38
CA SER A 59 6.05 -16.90 18.64
C SER A 59 6.40 -15.41 18.70
N LYS A 60 7.58 -15.07 19.27
CA LYS A 60 8.11 -13.70 19.24
C LYS A 60 8.26 -13.18 17.82
N LYS A 61 8.63 -14.03 16.86
CA LYS A 61 8.80 -13.68 15.45
C LYS A 61 7.49 -13.23 14.81
N PHE A 62 6.38 -13.86 15.16
CA PHE A 62 5.04 -13.49 14.69
C PHE A 62 4.69 -12.07 15.16
N TRP A 63 4.89 -11.76 16.44
CA TRP A 63 4.58 -10.43 16.99
C TRP A 63 5.48 -9.33 16.43
N LEU A 64 6.77 -9.64 16.17
CA LEU A 64 7.68 -8.70 15.50
C LEU A 64 7.24 -8.40 14.06
N LEU A 65 6.80 -9.40 13.30
CA LEU A 65 6.27 -9.19 11.94
C LEU A 65 4.95 -8.40 11.97
N THR A 66 4.08 -8.70 12.93
CA THR A 66 2.82 -7.95 13.13
C THR A 66 3.10 -6.49 13.47
N GLY A 67 4.04 -6.23 14.38
CA GLY A 67 4.48 -4.88 14.72
C GLY A 67 5.09 -4.14 13.52
N LEU A 68 5.92 -4.82 12.73
CA LEU A 68 6.48 -4.27 11.50
C LEU A 68 5.37 -3.86 10.50
N LEU A 69 4.40 -4.74 10.27
CA LEU A 69 3.27 -4.46 9.37
C LEU A 69 2.41 -3.31 9.90
N PHE A 70 2.18 -3.25 11.21
CA PHE A 70 1.46 -2.14 11.83
C PHE A 70 2.18 -0.81 11.60
N CYS A 71 3.48 -0.73 11.90
CA CYS A 71 4.27 0.48 11.68
C CYS A 71 4.33 0.88 10.21
N GLN A 72 4.49 -0.11 9.33
CA GLN A 72 4.53 0.14 7.89
C GLN A 72 3.20 0.69 7.37
N ASN A 73 2.05 0.09 7.74
CA ASN A 73 0.75 0.59 7.32
C ASN A 73 0.45 1.97 7.92
N ALA A 74 0.86 2.23 9.17
CA ALA A 74 0.75 3.56 9.78
C ALA A 74 1.57 4.61 9.02
N ALA A 75 2.80 4.30 8.63
CA ALA A 75 3.64 5.18 7.82
C ALA A 75 3.03 5.42 6.43
N GLU A 76 2.55 4.37 5.76
CA GLU A 76 1.92 4.45 4.44
C GLU A 76 0.68 5.35 4.47
N THR A 77 -0.23 5.14 5.41
CA THR A 77 -1.45 5.93 5.54
C THR A 77 -1.16 7.37 5.95
N SER A 78 -0.19 7.60 6.83
CA SER A 78 0.24 8.93 7.22
C SER A 78 0.81 9.72 6.05
N VAL A 79 1.72 9.13 5.29
CA VAL A 79 2.30 9.78 4.10
C VAL A 79 1.22 10.03 3.04
N THR A 80 0.37 9.05 2.76
CA THR A 80 -0.69 9.18 1.75
C THR A 80 -1.71 10.25 2.14
N GLY A 81 -2.08 10.32 3.43
CA GLY A 81 -3.10 11.24 3.92
C GLY A 81 -2.60 12.68 4.11
N TRP A 82 -1.38 12.85 4.62
CA TRP A 82 -0.88 14.17 5.02
C TRP A 82 0.06 14.85 4.02
N MET A 83 0.69 14.10 3.13
CA MET A 83 1.72 14.63 2.24
C MET A 83 1.19 15.70 1.28
N VAL A 84 -0.04 15.53 0.77
CA VAL A 84 -0.72 16.53 -0.05
C VAL A 84 -0.87 17.85 0.72
N THR A 85 -1.36 17.78 1.95
CA THR A 85 -1.56 18.94 2.82
C THR A 85 -0.23 19.59 3.21
N TYR A 86 0.78 18.79 3.53
CA TYR A 86 2.12 19.26 3.86
C TYR A 86 2.76 20.03 2.71
N PHE A 87 2.79 19.46 1.51
CA PHE A 87 3.40 20.11 0.35
C PHE A 87 2.67 21.38 -0.08
N LYS A 88 1.33 21.37 0.00
CA LYS A 88 0.51 22.55 -0.31
C LYS A 88 0.71 23.63 0.74
N GLY A 89 0.70 23.27 2.03
CA GLY A 89 0.84 24.21 3.15
C GLY A 89 2.22 24.92 3.17
N ASN A 90 3.27 24.22 2.78
CA ASN A 90 4.63 24.77 2.70
C ASN A 90 4.97 25.38 1.34
N GLY A 91 4.03 25.42 0.38
CA GLY A 91 4.27 25.97 -0.94
C GLY A 91 5.30 25.21 -1.78
N ILE A 92 5.65 23.97 -1.40
CA ILE A 92 6.68 23.14 -2.07
C ILE A 92 6.18 22.65 -3.42
N ILE A 93 4.90 22.25 -3.48
CA ILE A 93 4.24 21.80 -4.71
C ILE A 93 3.02 22.69 -4.96
N SER A 94 2.84 23.11 -6.21
CA SER A 94 1.69 23.92 -6.62
C SER A 94 0.38 23.21 -6.31
N GLY A 95 -0.66 23.97 -5.93
CA GLY A 95 -1.97 23.42 -5.55
C GLY A 95 -2.62 22.55 -6.64
N SER A 96 -2.32 22.79 -7.92
CA SER A 96 -2.79 21.99 -9.05
C SER A 96 -2.10 20.62 -9.17
N LEU A 97 -0.84 20.51 -8.76
CA LEU A 97 -0.05 19.28 -8.85
C LEU A 97 -0.08 18.45 -7.54
N SER A 98 -0.41 19.09 -6.43
CA SER A 98 -0.44 18.46 -5.11
C SER A 98 -1.27 17.14 -5.05
N PRO A 99 -2.46 17.02 -5.65
CA PRO A 99 -3.21 15.76 -5.65
C PRO A 99 -2.51 14.60 -6.37
N TYR A 100 -1.66 14.91 -7.36
CA TYR A 100 -0.94 13.89 -8.13
C TYR A 100 0.24 13.27 -7.38
N THR A 101 0.65 13.81 -6.24
CA THR A 101 1.66 13.18 -5.38
C THR A 101 1.24 11.79 -4.93
N VAL A 102 -0.04 11.58 -4.66
CA VAL A 102 -0.61 10.26 -4.34
C VAL A 102 -0.45 9.30 -5.52
N THR A 103 -0.67 9.78 -6.74
CA THR A 103 -0.47 8.98 -7.96
C THR A 103 1.00 8.59 -8.14
N VAL A 104 1.94 9.51 -7.89
CA VAL A 104 3.38 9.23 -7.92
C VAL A 104 3.74 8.13 -6.92
N MET A 105 3.23 8.22 -5.70
CA MET A 105 3.46 7.24 -4.65
C MET A 105 2.95 5.85 -5.05
N TRP A 106 1.71 5.74 -5.53
CA TRP A 106 1.14 4.46 -5.95
C TRP A 106 1.77 3.92 -7.23
N GLY A 107 2.19 4.81 -8.15
CA GLY A 107 2.95 4.44 -9.34
C GLY A 107 4.31 3.82 -8.97
N ALA A 108 5.05 4.45 -8.07
CA ALA A 108 6.31 3.92 -7.55
C ALA A 108 6.12 2.55 -6.88
N THR A 109 5.08 2.43 -6.07
CA THR A 109 4.73 1.17 -5.39
C THR A 109 4.42 0.06 -6.39
N LEU A 110 3.66 0.35 -7.45
CA LEU A 110 3.35 -0.62 -8.50
C LEU A 110 4.61 -1.08 -9.22
N ILE A 111 5.45 -0.14 -9.66
CA ILE A 111 6.71 -0.44 -10.36
C ILE A 111 7.62 -1.30 -9.47
N ALA A 112 7.80 -0.92 -8.21
CA ALA A 112 8.63 -1.68 -7.28
C ALA A 112 8.12 -3.11 -7.07
N ARG A 113 6.81 -3.30 -6.90
CA ARG A 113 6.20 -4.63 -6.75
C ARG A 113 6.38 -5.50 -8.00
N LEU A 114 6.24 -4.92 -9.20
CA LEU A 114 6.49 -5.62 -10.44
C LEU A 114 7.97 -6.03 -10.58
N LEU A 115 8.90 -5.14 -10.24
CA LEU A 115 10.33 -5.45 -10.26
C LEU A 115 10.68 -6.57 -9.28
N ILE A 116 10.13 -6.53 -8.06
CA ILE A 116 10.35 -7.59 -7.06
C ILE A 116 9.74 -8.92 -7.53
N ALA A 117 8.57 -8.89 -8.16
CA ALA A 117 7.89 -10.10 -8.61
C ALA A 117 8.59 -10.78 -9.80
N PHE A 118 9.11 -9.99 -10.75
CA PHE A 118 9.60 -10.53 -12.03
C PHE A 118 11.11 -10.44 -12.21
N VAL A 119 11.79 -9.48 -11.57
CA VAL A 119 13.20 -9.18 -11.87
C VAL A 119 14.12 -9.46 -10.68
N ILE A 120 13.71 -9.10 -9.46
CA ILE A 120 14.55 -9.15 -8.26
C ILE A 120 13.96 -10.12 -7.24
N PRO A 121 14.24 -11.45 -7.36
CA PRO A 121 13.71 -12.40 -6.40
C PRO A 121 14.33 -12.18 -5.02
N ILE A 122 13.50 -12.06 -3.99
CA ILE A 122 13.94 -11.89 -2.61
C ILE A 122 14.39 -13.25 -2.05
N LYS A 123 15.72 -13.48 -1.99
CA LYS A 123 16.30 -14.70 -1.43
C LYS A 123 16.22 -14.75 0.09
N ASN A 124 16.46 -13.62 0.77
CA ASN A 124 16.42 -13.50 2.22
C ASN A 124 15.43 -12.39 2.64
N SER A 125 14.26 -12.80 3.12
CA SER A 125 13.18 -11.89 3.50
C SER A 125 13.58 -10.91 4.61
N TYR A 126 14.33 -11.36 5.63
CA TYR A 126 14.73 -10.50 6.75
C TYR A 126 15.71 -9.42 6.32
N SER A 127 16.74 -9.80 5.55
CA SER A 127 17.73 -8.85 5.03
C SER A 127 17.07 -7.83 4.09
N ALA A 128 16.12 -8.27 3.27
CA ALA A 128 15.37 -7.38 2.39
C ALA A 128 14.53 -6.38 3.18
N MET A 129 13.78 -6.83 4.19
CA MET A 129 12.97 -5.94 5.04
C MET A 129 13.81 -4.91 5.79
N ILE A 130 15.00 -5.29 6.31
CA ILE A 130 15.92 -4.35 6.97
C ILE A 130 16.39 -3.27 5.98
N LYS A 131 16.84 -3.66 4.80
CA LYS A 131 17.31 -2.73 3.77
C LYS A 131 16.19 -1.78 3.31
N MET A 132 15.00 -2.30 3.09
CA MET A 132 13.82 -1.52 2.77
C MET A 132 13.46 -0.54 3.89
N GLY A 133 13.50 -0.98 5.16
CA GLY A 133 13.25 -0.12 6.31
C GLY A 133 14.26 1.02 6.45
N ILE A 134 15.55 0.74 6.30
CA ILE A 134 16.61 1.76 6.30
C ILE A 134 16.39 2.76 5.15
N GLY A 135 16.08 2.26 3.95
CA GLY A 135 15.74 3.10 2.80
C GLY A 135 14.55 4.02 3.08
N CYS A 136 13.48 3.49 3.68
CA CYS A 136 12.33 4.30 4.07
C CYS A 136 12.70 5.42 5.03
N ILE A 137 13.52 5.17 6.04
CA ILE A 137 13.96 6.18 7.01
C ILE A 137 14.75 7.29 6.30
N ILE A 138 15.73 6.91 5.48
CA ILE A 138 16.59 7.86 4.76
C ILE A 138 15.74 8.75 3.83
N PHE A 139 14.89 8.14 3.00
CA PHE A 139 14.08 8.89 2.04
C PHE A 139 12.99 9.72 2.71
N TYR A 140 12.43 9.25 3.83
CA TYR A 140 11.46 10.04 4.61
C TYR A 140 12.10 11.28 5.24
N LEU A 141 13.28 11.14 5.85
CA LEU A 141 14.03 12.28 6.37
C LEU A 141 14.40 13.27 5.27
N GLY A 142 14.87 12.76 4.12
CA GLY A 142 15.11 13.59 2.94
C GLY A 142 13.84 14.33 2.48
N LEU A 143 12.70 13.65 2.51
CA LEU A 143 11.40 14.23 2.13
C LEU A 143 10.99 15.41 3.02
N MET A 144 11.27 15.32 4.33
CA MET A 144 11.02 16.42 5.28
C MET A 144 11.94 17.63 5.03
N MET A 145 13.13 17.39 4.46
CA MET A 145 14.09 18.45 4.13
C MET A 145 13.95 18.98 2.69
N ALA A 146 13.02 18.45 1.91
CA ALA A 146 12.83 18.84 0.52
C ALA A 146 12.30 20.27 0.41
N GLY A 147 13.12 21.18 -0.13
CA GLY A 147 12.74 22.58 -0.38
C GLY A 147 12.28 22.88 -1.81
N THR A 148 12.33 21.90 -2.71
CA THR A 148 11.95 22.08 -4.12
C THR A 148 10.96 21.01 -4.56
N GLN A 149 10.08 21.36 -5.49
CA GLN A 149 9.07 20.44 -6.03
C GLN A 149 9.68 19.17 -6.61
N THR A 150 10.77 19.30 -7.38
CA THR A 150 11.43 18.15 -8.01
C THR A 150 12.03 17.21 -6.96
N ALA A 151 12.72 17.75 -5.95
CA ALA A 151 13.27 16.95 -4.85
C ALA A 151 12.16 16.24 -4.09
N ALA A 152 11.06 16.92 -3.78
CA ALA A 152 9.91 16.34 -3.09
C ALA A 152 9.31 15.14 -3.86
N ILE A 153 9.12 15.28 -5.17
CA ILE A 153 8.56 14.22 -6.02
C ILE A 153 9.52 13.03 -6.12
N LEU A 154 10.81 13.27 -6.32
CA LEU A 154 11.81 12.21 -6.43
C LEU A 154 11.99 11.45 -5.10
N LEU A 155 12.03 12.16 -3.97
CA LEU A 155 12.14 11.55 -2.65
C LEU A 155 10.87 10.80 -2.25
N LEU A 156 9.70 11.30 -2.62
CA LEU A 156 8.43 10.59 -2.45
C LEU A 156 8.38 9.29 -3.26
N PHE A 157 8.84 9.35 -4.51
CA PHE A 157 8.97 8.16 -5.36
C PHE A 157 9.92 7.13 -4.74
N ALA A 158 11.11 7.57 -4.30
CA ALA A 158 12.11 6.70 -3.68
C ALA A 158 11.63 6.08 -2.36
N PHE A 159 10.92 6.87 -1.54
CA PHE A 159 10.29 6.38 -0.30
C PHE A 159 9.26 5.29 -0.59
N ALA A 160 8.32 5.55 -1.50
CA ALA A 160 7.28 4.60 -1.88
C ALA A 160 7.86 3.33 -2.49
N PHE A 161 8.92 3.48 -3.31
CA PHE A 161 9.64 2.36 -3.91
C PHE A 161 10.31 1.49 -2.85
N ALA A 162 11.00 2.08 -1.87
CA ALA A 162 11.65 1.37 -0.78
C ALA A 162 10.63 0.62 0.10
N MET A 163 9.46 1.22 0.34
CA MET A 163 8.42 0.65 1.19
C MET A 163 7.62 -0.49 0.52
N ALA A 164 7.51 -0.46 -0.81
CA ALA A 164 6.57 -1.28 -1.59
C ALA A 164 6.69 -2.80 -1.37
N GLY A 165 7.90 -3.28 -1.11
CA GLY A 165 8.19 -4.70 -0.92
C GLY A 165 8.03 -5.20 0.51
N MET A 166 7.90 -4.32 1.51
CA MET A 166 7.85 -4.74 2.93
C MET A 166 6.61 -5.56 3.24
N ASN A 167 5.45 -5.09 2.84
CA ASN A 167 4.16 -5.76 3.11
C ASN A 167 4.12 -7.19 2.52
N PRO A 168 4.30 -7.40 1.19
CA PRO A 168 4.24 -8.74 0.62
C PRO A 168 5.33 -9.67 1.19
N THR A 169 6.52 -9.14 1.49
CA THR A 169 7.61 -9.93 2.07
C THR A 169 7.30 -10.35 3.50
N ALA A 170 6.72 -9.46 4.32
CA ALA A 170 6.34 -9.76 5.69
C ALA A 170 5.19 -10.78 5.74
N VAL A 171 4.16 -10.60 4.89
CA VAL A 171 3.03 -11.55 4.78
C VAL A 171 3.51 -12.92 4.32
N ALA A 172 4.36 -12.98 3.29
CA ALA A 172 4.95 -14.24 2.84
C ALA A 172 5.80 -14.93 3.93
N SER A 173 6.51 -14.14 4.76
CA SER A 173 7.29 -14.67 5.89
C SER A 173 6.38 -15.18 7.02
N ALA A 174 5.29 -14.49 7.31
CA ALA A 174 4.29 -14.93 8.26
C ALA A 174 3.58 -16.22 7.79
N GLY A 175 3.26 -16.31 6.50
CA GLY A 175 2.63 -17.49 5.91
C GLY A 175 3.47 -18.76 5.98
N ARG A 176 4.79 -18.61 6.03
CA ARG A 176 5.69 -19.75 6.25
C ARG A 176 5.72 -20.24 7.71
N MET A 177 5.24 -19.42 8.65
CA MET A 177 5.23 -19.73 10.10
C MET A 177 3.87 -20.22 10.57
N THR A 178 2.82 -19.99 9.78
CA THR A 178 1.43 -20.27 10.15
C THR A 178 0.79 -21.14 9.08
N SER A 179 -0.17 -21.98 9.46
CA SER A 179 -1.02 -22.65 8.48
C SER A 179 -1.97 -21.65 7.82
N ALA A 180 -2.42 -21.93 6.59
CA ALA A 180 -3.36 -21.08 5.87
C ALA A 180 -4.64 -20.77 6.68
N ALA A 181 -5.10 -21.73 7.51
CA ALA A 181 -6.24 -21.57 8.42
C ALA A 181 -6.00 -20.52 9.51
N SER A 182 -4.73 -20.32 9.92
CA SER A 182 -4.36 -19.35 10.96
C SER A 182 -4.18 -17.93 10.42
N MET A 183 -4.06 -17.77 9.10
CA MET A 183 -3.92 -16.46 8.44
C MET A 183 -5.27 -15.81 8.08
N GLY A 184 -6.38 -16.48 8.34
CA GLY A 184 -7.70 -15.93 8.02
C GLY A 184 -8.04 -15.91 6.53
N ILE A 185 -7.37 -16.73 5.73
CA ILE A 185 -7.58 -16.90 4.29
C ILE A 185 -8.43 -18.15 4.05
#